data_dce13825fb8eacc81ca68c68658e3219
#
_entry.id   dce13825fb8eacc81ca68c68658e3219
#
_cell.length_a   1.000
_cell.length_b   1.000
_cell.length_c   1.000
_cell.angle_alpha   90.00
_cell.angle_beta   90.00
_cell.angle_gamma   90.00
#
_symmetry.space_group_name_H-M   'P 1'
#
loop_
_entity.id
_entity.type
_entity.pdbx_description
1 polymer ?
#
loop_
_entity_poly.entity_id
_entity_poly.type
_entity_poly.pdbx_seq_one_letter_code
_entity_poly.pdbx_strand_id
1 'polypeptide(L)'
;MKPTHLGFAAALLLAFPLAGGAADPAIVTAEVALSPERQVEALFAKWNKPDVPGAEVVVIRDGKVVLSKAYGMADLERAVPITTETVFNIGSISKQFTAFAIQLLAADGKLALDDDMRKYLPEWPDLKHKITIRHLLHHTSGLRDSSNLLYLAGWRYDDAATSDDLLNMLKQQRTLNFAPGVEHLYNNAGYVVLAAIVERVSGKSLGAFAKERIFDPLDMKHTRFLTSHTELVPNRALSYQLAQDGAYRYSPVSKVAPGPSDVLTTAEDLALWDGNFDDGRIGGKEVQAKMLEAGVLNSGAPVNYASGLYFDTYRGLKLVEHLGTVGGYIWLMSRFPGQHFTVVVLANARSVNPVKLSRQITDIYLDRELAPKPVAAAPKQYPAEVKLDKSQLAAVAGFYALGPDFGCNFTSEDGGLMIQCTGQGKLPLYASAERAFFAKAVDARFSFDAPGKNGLSPRFVLHQNGADQPALRGRKPALSAKDMRAYEGQYYSDELRVLYTVARKEGKLVMTFPRGELSMDYAGGGKFFVAGPVGVATFDCAMPARCTGFKVHGERVRELRFTKVTIVASGATKPKDLPGKLGKPGVRAIQLRSN
;
A
#
# COMPACT_ATOMS: atom_id res chain seq x y z
N MET A 1 -23.40 -37.23 -59.51
CA MET A 1 -22.92 -38.16 -60.50
C MET A 1 -21.59 -38.73 -60.09
N LYS A 2 -21.56 -39.99 -59.69
CA LYS A 2 -20.40 -40.90 -59.62
C LYS A 2 -20.04 -41.33 -61.06
N PRO A 3 -18.98 -42.06 -61.36
CA PRO A 3 -17.99 -42.79 -60.52
C PRO A 3 -16.57 -42.94 -61.15
N THR A 4 -15.67 -43.60 -60.34
CA THR A 4 -14.80 -44.78 -60.60
C THR A 4 -13.50 -44.59 -61.37
N HIS A 5 -12.37 -45.30 -61.21
CA HIS A 5 -11.97 -46.60 -60.66
C HIS A 5 -10.46 -46.60 -60.34
N LEU A 6 -10.00 -47.22 -59.29
CA LEU A 6 -9.29 -48.48 -59.11
C LEU A 6 -8.05 -48.77 -59.99
N GLY A 7 -6.93 -49.09 -59.33
CA GLY A 7 -5.77 -49.77 -59.89
C GLY A 7 -4.87 -50.36 -58.83
N PHE A 8 -4.98 -51.64 -58.53
CA PHE A 8 -4.14 -52.52 -57.71
C PHE A 8 -2.91 -53.01 -58.46
N ALA A 9 -1.77 -53.18 -57.78
CA ALA A 9 -0.78 -54.26 -58.02
C ALA A 9 0.31 -54.12 -56.93
N ALA A 10 0.40 -54.98 -55.99
CA ALA A 10 0.90 -56.34 -55.88
C ALA A 10 2.42 -56.38 -55.61
N ALA A 11 2.71 -57.02 -54.53
CA ALA A 11 3.96 -57.27 -53.81
C ALA A 11 5.06 -57.97 -54.64
N LEU A 12 6.31 -57.74 -54.21
CA LEU A 12 7.36 -58.76 -54.25
C LEU A 12 8.27 -58.64 -53.01
N LEU A 13 8.27 -59.64 -52.15
CA LEU A 13 9.21 -59.92 -51.08
C LEU A 13 10.52 -60.47 -51.68
N LEU A 14 11.63 -59.90 -51.28
CA LEU A 14 12.95 -60.57 -51.29
C LEU A 14 13.69 -60.24 -49.99
N ALA A 15 13.90 -61.30 -49.20
CA ALA A 15 14.75 -61.30 -48.00
C ALA A 15 16.22 -61.57 -48.39
N PHE A 16 17.17 -60.94 -47.63
CA PHE A 16 18.49 -61.44 -47.20
C PHE A 16 19.40 -60.31 -46.83
N PRO A 17 20.50 -60.44 -46.00
CA PRO A 17 20.52 -60.79 -44.58
C PRO A 17 21.22 -59.73 -43.71
N LEU A 18 21.27 -59.99 -42.42
CA LEU A 18 21.95 -59.23 -41.37
C LEU A 18 23.41 -58.94 -41.66
N ALA A 19 23.80 -57.67 -41.48
CA ALA A 19 25.18 -57.30 -41.09
C ALA A 19 25.17 -56.01 -40.27
N GLY A 20 25.75 -56.06 -39.10
CA GLY A 20 26.46 -54.99 -38.42
C GLY A 20 25.67 -53.79 -37.90
N GLY A 21 25.38 -53.80 -36.60
CA GLY A 21 24.87 -52.65 -35.88
C GLY A 21 25.87 -51.46 -35.93
N ALA A 22 25.42 -50.37 -36.50
CA ALA A 22 25.91 -49.04 -36.17
C ALA A 22 24.83 -48.40 -35.28
N ALA A 23 25.17 -48.13 -34.05
CA ALA A 23 24.31 -47.35 -33.16
C ALA A 23 24.06 -45.99 -33.82
N ASP A 24 22.78 -45.66 -34.07
CA ASP A 24 22.40 -44.30 -34.43
C ASP A 24 22.91 -43.35 -33.34
N PRO A 25 23.65 -42.26 -33.70
CA PRO A 25 23.97 -41.25 -32.72
C PRO A 25 22.64 -40.64 -32.27
N ALA A 26 22.30 -40.85 -30.99
CA ALA A 26 21.20 -40.15 -30.34
C ALA A 26 21.37 -38.66 -30.68
N ILE A 27 20.48 -38.11 -31.47
CA ILE A 27 20.36 -36.66 -31.66
C ILE A 27 19.92 -36.13 -30.29
N VAL A 28 20.91 -35.77 -29.49
CA VAL A 28 20.72 -34.91 -28.32
C VAL A 28 20.29 -33.57 -28.90
N THR A 29 18.99 -33.38 -29.04
CA THR A 29 18.43 -32.06 -29.29
C THR A 29 18.79 -31.23 -28.07
N ALA A 30 19.89 -30.47 -28.15
CA ALA A 30 20.17 -29.45 -27.17
C ALA A 30 18.92 -28.53 -27.16
N GLU A 31 18.19 -28.55 -26.07
CA GLU A 31 17.11 -27.62 -25.84
C GLU A 31 17.73 -26.21 -25.92
N VAL A 32 17.49 -25.52 -27.03
CA VAL A 32 18.02 -24.17 -27.23
C VAL A 32 17.38 -23.30 -26.16
N ALA A 33 18.16 -22.95 -25.14
CA ALA A 33 17.70 -22.07 -24.07
C ALA A 33 17.11 -20.80 -24.69
N LEU A 34 15.88 -20.45 -24.28
CA LEU A 34 15.21 -19.24 -24.77
C LEU A 34 16.08 -18.01 -24.48
N SER A 35 16.13 -17.08 -25.43
CA SER A 35 16.80 -15.79 -25.18
C SER A 35 16.17 -15.07 -23.97
N PRO A 36 16.89 -14.21 -23.25
CA PRO A 36 16.36 -13.44 -22.14
C PRO A 36 15.07 -12.71 -22.50
N GLU A 37 14.97 -12.13 -23.68
CA GLU A 37 13.77 -11.46 -24.18
C GLU A 37 12.57 -12.40 -24.24
N ARG A 38 12.75 -13.59 -24.82
CA ARG A 38 11.66 -14.59 -24.91
C ARG A 38 11.26 -15.13 -23.54
N GLN A 39 12.19 -15.24 -22.61
CA GLN A 39 11.89 -15.61 -21.24
C GLN A 39 11.03 -14.51 -20.57
N VAL A 40 11.35 -13.23 -20.77
CA VAL A 40 10.55 -12.11 -20.28
C VAL A 40 9.17 -12.10 -20.94
N GLU A 41 9.06 -12.26 -22.25
CA GLU A 41 7.77 -12.35 -22.97
C GLU A 41 6.85 -13.42 -22.35
N ALA A 42 7.40 -14.57 -22.01
CA ALA A 42 6.65 -15.65 -21.36
C ALA A 42 6.08 -15.25 -19.99
N LEU A 43 6.76 -14.38 -19.23
CA LEU A 43 6.27 -13.87 -17.94
C LEU A 43 5.00 -13.02 -18.10
N PHE A 44 4.86 -12.32 -19.23
CA PHE A 44 3.74 -11.42 -19.52
C PHE A 44 2.63 -12.04 -20.37
N ALA A 45 2.77 -13.28 -20.82
CA ALA A 45 1.84 -13.94 -21.75
C ALA A 45 0.37 -13.89 -21.32
N LYS A 46 0.10 -13.97 -20.02
CA LYS A 46 -1.29 -13.94 -19.49
C LYS A 46 -1.97 -12.58 -19.65
N TRP A 47 -1.20 -11.49 -19.80
CA TRP A 47 -1.71 -10.13 -20.03
C TRP A 47 -1.63 -9.71 -21.50
N ASN A 48 -1.01 -10.49 -22.37
CA ASN A 48 -0.94 -10.20 -23.79
C ASN A 48 -2.23 -10.65 -24.51
N LYS A 49 -3.35 -9.99 -24.17
CA LYS A 49 -4.70 -10.30 -24.64
C LYS A 49 -5.49 -9.02 -24.86
N PRO A 50 -6.47 -9.02 -25.79
CA PRO A 50 -7.26 -7.84 -26.14
C PRO A 50 -8.37 -7.49 -25.13
N ASP A 51 -8.60 -8.30 -24.12
CA ASP A 51 -9.68 -8.19 -23.14
C ASP A 51 -9.21 -7.96 -21.71
N VAL A 52 -7.90 -7.73 -21.51
CA VAL A 52 -7.32 -7.52 -20.19
C VAL A 52 -6.44 -6.25 -20.18
N PRO A 53 -6.40 -5.51 -19.07
CA PRO A 53 -5.39 -4.48 -18.88
C PRO A 53 -4.01 -5.15 -18.77
N GLY A 54 -2.95 -4.36 -18.84
CA GLY A 54 -1.64 -4.96 -18.93
C GLY A 54 -0.52 -4.14 -18.30
N ALA A 55 0.63 -4.22 -18.93
CA ALA A 55 1.84 -3.56 -18.44
C ALA A 55 2.82 -3.25 -19.56
N GLU A 56 3.65 -2.23 -19.31
CA GLU A 56 4.88 -1.96 -20.02
C GLU A 56 6.07 -2.38 -19.15
N VAL A 57 7.11 -2.93 -19.79
CA VAL A 57 8.35 -3.31 -19.13
C VAL A 57 9.55 -2.77 -19.91
N VAL A 58 10.47 -2.12 -19.18
CA VAL A 58 11.76 -1.69 -19.71
C VAL A 58 12.86 -2.30 -18.85
N VAL A 59 13.88 -2.84 -19.52
CA VAL A 59 15.13 -3.30 -18.90
C VAL A 59 16.27 -2.45 -19.40
N ILE A 60 17.02 -1.90 -18.48
CA ILE A 60 18.16 -1.01 -18.75
C ILE A 60 19.41 -1.73 -18.26
N ARG A 61 20.46 -1.76 -19.06
CA ARG A 61 21.77 -2.26 -18.68
C ARG A 61 22.86 -1.34 -19.24
N ASP A 62 23.80 -0.95 -18.40
CA ASP A 62 24.91 -0.05 -18.76
C ASP A 62 24.42 1.25 -19.44
N GLY A 63 23.33 1.83 -18.89
CA GLY A 63 22.72 3.06 -19.39
C GLY A 63 21.96 2.92 -20.72
N LYS A 64 21.75 1.68 -21.22
CA LYS A 64 21.05 1.42 -22.49
C LYS A 64 19.80 0.58 -22.24
N VAL A 65 18.70 0.93 -22.91
CA VAL A 65 17.52 0.09 -22.96
C VAL A 65 17.83 -1.18 -23.76
N VAL A 66 17.82 -2.33 -23.11
CA VAL A 66 18.06 -3.66 -23.71
C VAL A 66 16.78 -4.43 -23.97
N LEU A 67 15.67 -4.03 -23.35
CA LEU A 67 14.33 -4.52 -23.62
C LEU A 67 13.31 -3.40 -23.38
N SER A 68 12.38 -3.22 -24.33
CA SER A 68 11.18 -2.39 -24.16
C SER A 68 10.01 -3.14 -24.79
N LYS A 69 9.01 -3.50 -24.00
CA LYS A 69 7.85 -4.28 -24.42
C LYS A 69 6.58 -3.85 -23.70
N ALA A 70 5.46 -3.94 -24.41
CA ALA A 70 4.15 -3.59 -23.92
C ALA A 70 3.16 -4.74 -24.14
N TYR A 71 2.24 -4.94 -23.20
CA TYR A 71 1.29 -6.06 -23.21
C TYR A 71 -0.07 -5.58 -22.69
N GLY A 72 -1.17 -6.11 -23.28
CA GLY A 72 -2.54 -5.83 -22.86
C GLY A 72 -3.05 -4.46 -23.31
N MET A 73 -4.12 -4.01 -22.69
CA MET A 73 -4.90 -2.86 -23.14
C MET A 73 -4.74 -1.66 -22.21
N ALA A 74 -4.48 -0.48 -22.81
CA ALA A 74 -4.50 0.83 -22.15
C ALA A 74 -5.93 1.29 -21.88
N ASP A 75 -6.85 0.97 -22.78
CA ASP A 75 -8.28 1.29 -22.66
C ASP A 75 -9.09 0.07 -23.12
N LEU A 76 -9.80 -0.56 -22.17
CA LEU A 76 -10.62 -1.72 -22.45
C LEU A 76 -11.92 -1.38 -23.20
N GLU A 77 -12.47 -0.17 -23.00
CA GLU A 77 -13.72 0.23 -23.63
C GLU A 77 -13.53 0.51 -25.12
N ARG A 78 -12.38 1.08 -25.47
CA ARG A 78 -12.03 1.49 -26.84
C ARG A 78 -11.09 0.51 -27.54
N ALA A 79 -10.72 -0.58 -26.86
CA ALA A 79 -9.77 -1.55 -27.36
C ALA A 79 -8.42 -0.93 -27.80
N VAL A 80 -7.90 0.03 -27.01
CA VAL A 80 -6.60 0.66 -27.26
C VAL A 80 -5.50 -0.16 -26.58
N PRO A 81 -4.52 -0.70 -27.31
CA PRO A 81 -3.43 -1.47 -26.71
C PRO A 81 -2.46 -0.57 -25.95
N ILE A 82 -1.74 -1.15 -24.98
CA ILE A 82 -0.55 -0.52 -24.40
C ILE A 82 0.57 -0.57 -25.44
N THR A 83 1.27 0.54 -25.58
CA THR A 83 2.47 0.68 -26.42
C THR A 83 3.59 1.29 -25.59
N THR A 84 4.79 1.38 -26.12
CA THR A 84 5.94 2.03 -25.47
C THR A 84 5.76 3.57 -25.35
N GLU A 85 4.78 4.13 -26.03
CA GLU A 85 4.39 5.55 -25.91
C GLU A 85 3.23 5.75 -24.90
N THR A 86 2.76 4.69 -24.28
CA THR A 86 1.65 4.77 -23.32
C THR A 86 2.09 5.47 -22.05
N VAL A 87 1.32 6.47 -21.65
CA VAL A 87 1.59 7.30 -20.48
C VAL A 87 0.86 6.74 -19.26
N PHE A 88 1.59 6.50 -18.19
CA PHE A 88 1.05 6.00 -16.92
C PHE A 88 1.18 7.05 -15.82
N ASN A 89 0.22 7.09 -14.90
CA ASN A 89 0.42 7.77 -13.62
C ASN A 89 1.29 6.87 -12.73
N ILE A 90 2.45 7.33 -12.31
CA ILE A 90 3.42 6.53 -11.57
C ILE A 90 3.37 6.71 -10.04
N GLY A 91 2.31 7.36 -9.52
CA GLY A 91 2.06 7.53 -8.09
C GLY A 91 3.31 7.83 -7.27
N SER A 92 3.61 6.99 -6.28
CA SER A 92 4.69 7.29 -5.33
C SER A 92 6.11 7.29 -5.90
N ILE A 93 6.36 6.78 -7.12
CA ILE A 93 7.64 7.01 -7.80
C ILE A 93 7.86 8.50 -8.05
N SER A 94 6.78 9.29 -8.16
CA SER A 94 6.83 10.76 -8.27
C SER A 94 7.62 11.45 -7.16
N LYS A 95 7.74 10.80 -5.99
CA LYS A 95 8.49 11.34 -4.85
C LYS A 95 9.96 11.58 -5.18
N GLN A 96 10.54 10.78 -6.06
CA GLN A 96 11.92 10.97 -6.51
C GLN A 96 12.11 12.35 -7.16
N PHE A 97 11.18 12.76 -8.03
CA PHE A 97 11.24 14.05 -8.72
C PHE A 97 10.99 15.22 -7.77
N THR A 98 10.08 15.07 -6.81
CA THR A 98 9.85 16.07 -5.77
C THR A 98 11.07 16.24 -4.87
N ALA A 99 11.67 15.13 -4.43
CA ALA A 99 12.88 15.15 -3.62
C ALA A 99 14.06 15.73 -4.41
N PHE A 100 14.19 15.39 -5.69
CA PHE A 100 15.24 15.94 -6.54
C PHE A 100 15.09 17.46 -6.74
N ALA A 101 13.86 17.95 -6.89
CA ALA A 101 13.60 19.40 -6.92
C ALA A 101 14.08 20.11 -5.63
N ILE A 102 13.85 19.50 -4.47
CA ILE A 102 14.37 20.01 -3.18
C ILE A 102 15.90 19.96 -3.15
N GLN A 103 16.52 18.88 -3.61
CA GLN A 103 17.99 18.75 -3.64
C GLN A 103 18.62 19.77 -4.59
N LEU A 104 17.98 20.06 -5.74
CA LEU A 104 18.43 21.11 -6.64
C LEU A 104 18.36 22.49 -5.99
N LEU A 105 17.26 22.81 -5.29
CA LEU A 105 17.14 24.07 -4.55
C LEU A 105 18.16 24.19 -3.41
N ALA A 106 18.50 23.08 -2.78
CA ALA A 106 19.55 23.04 -1.76
C ALA A 106 20.94 23.27 -2.38
N ALA A 107 21.24 22.64 -3.52
CA ALA A 107 22.48 22.86 -4.26
C ALA A 107 22.60 24.30 -4.78
N ASP A 108 21.48 24.92 -5.18
CA ASP A 108 21.41 26.33 -5.56
C ASP A 108 21.57 27.28 -4.34
N GLY A 109 21.72 26.78 -3.11
CA GLY A 109 21.82 27.57 -1.87
C GLY A 109 20.52 28.29 -1.46
N LYS A 110 19.38 27.92 -2.05
CA LYS A 110 18.08 28.57 -1.78
C LYS A 110 17.37 28.04 -0.54
N LEU A 111 17.75 26.85 -0.06
CA LEU A 111 17.27 26.25 1.18
C LEU A 111 18.35 25.35 1.78
N ALA A 112 18.23 25.05 3.09
CA ALA A 112 19.02 24.01 3.74
C ALA A 112 18.10 22.88 4.22
N LEU A 113 18.55 21.62 4.08
CA LEU A 113 17.72 20.46 4.46
C LEU A 113 17.37 20.45 5.96
N ASP A 114 18.19 21.09 6.79
CA ASP A 114 17.97 21.17 8.24
C ASP A 114 17.22 22.43 8.68
N ASP A 115 16.76 23.25 7.72
CA ASP A 115 15.85 24.37 8.01
C ASP A 115 14.49 23.85 8.50
N ASP A 116 13.88 24.59 9.43
CA ASP A 116 12.48 24.40 9.81
C ASP A 116 11.59 24.69 8.59
N MET A 117 10.67 23.80 8.26
CA MET A 117 9.73 23.99 7.14
C MET A 117 8.95 25.32 7.26
N ARG A 118 8.70 25.81 8.49
CA ARG A 118 8.00 27.08 8.75
C ARG A 118 8.79 28.31 8.31
N LYS A 119 10.10 28.19 8.09
CA LYS A 119 10.89 29.26 7.45
C LYS A 119 10.32 29.60 6.05
N TYR A 120 9.80 28.60 5.35
CA TYR A 120 9.24 28.73 4.01
C TYR A 120 7.72 28.79 4.01
N LEU A 121 7.08 28.20 5.01
CA LEU A 121 5.63 28.15 5.20
C LEU A 121 5.23 28.71 6.57
N PRO A 122 5.40 30.04 6.79
CA PRO A 122 5.15 30.67 8.10
C PRO A 122 3.69 30.56 8.56
N GLU A 123 2.77 30.31 7.65
CA GLU A 123 1.35 30.08 7.94
C GLU A 123 1.06 28.70 8.55
N TRP A 124 2.07 27.82 8.64
CA TRP A 124 1.90 26.49 9.25
C TRP A 124 1.77 26.61 10.78
N PRO A 125 0.86 25.84 11.42
CA PRO A 125 0.66 25.92 12.86
C PRO A 125 1.92 25.53 13.63
N ASP A 126 2.09 26.11 14.81
CA ASP A 126 3.14 25.70 15.73
C ASP A 126 2.78 24.36 16.39
N LEU A 127 3.38 23.28 15.91
CA LEU A 127 3.20 21.91 16.45
C LEU A 127 4.16 21.62 17.62
N LYS A 128 4.81 22.66 18.19
CA LYS A 128 5.76 22.59 19.32
C LYS A 128 7.04 21.80 19.03
N HIS A 129 7.31 21.56 17.76
CA HIS A 129 8.50 20.84 17.29
C HIS A 129 9.05 21.49 16.02
N LYS A 130 10.37 21.51 15.88
CA LYS A 130 11.05 21.83 14.62
C LYS A 130 10.90 20.66 13.67
N ILE A 131 10.21 20.85 12.55
CA ILE A 131 10.11 19.88 11.47
C ILE A 131 11.02 20.35 10.34
N THR A 132 12.11 19.64 10.09
CA THR A 132 13.05 19.98 9.03
C THR A 132 12.62 19.43 7.67
N ILE A 133 13.14 20.01 6.58
CA ILE A 133 12.97 19.49 5.22
C ILE A 133 13.49 18.06 5.15
N ARG A 134 14.61 17.73 5.82
CA ARG A 134 15.16 16.38 5.93
C ARG A 134 14.16 15.41 6.56
N HIS A 135 13.45 15.80 7.62
CA HIS A 135 12.40 14.99 8.23
C HIS A 135 11.26 14.67 7.24
N LEU A 136 10.89 15.63 6.37
CA LEU A 136 9.86 15.43 5.36
C LEU A 136 10.32 14.45 4.27
N LEU A 137 11.56 14.61 3.77
CA LEU A 137 12.16 13.73 2.75
C LEU A 137 12.21 12.27 3.21
N HIS A 138 12.60 12.03 4.47
CA HIS A 138 12.87 10.70 5.01
C HIS A 138 11.68 10.10 5.80
N HIS A 139 10.48 10.69 5.72
CA HIS A 139 9.27 10.20 6.43
C HIS A 139 9.42 10.10 7.96
N THR A 140 10.21 11.00 8.55
CA THR A 140 10.46 11.04 9.99
C THR A 140 9.87 12.29 10.66
N SER A 141 8.97 13.00 9.99
CA SER A 141 8.40 14.27 10.45
C SER A 141 7.35 14.14 11.56
N GLY A 142 6.73 12.98 11.72
CA GLY A 142 5.60 12.78 12.62
C GLY A 142 4.28 13.38 12.13
N LEU A 143 4.22 14.04 10.97
CA LEU A 143 2.97 14.51 10.39
C LEU A 143 2.01 13.33 10.13
N ARG A 144 0.70 13.54 10.27
CA ARG A 144 -0.30 12.55 9.90
C ARG A 144 -0.42 12.44 8.38
N ASP A 145 -0.63 11.22 7.88
CA ASP A 145 -0.75 10.98 6.45
C ASP A 145 -1.99 11.65 5.86
N SER A 146 -1.80 12.40 4.78
CA SER A 146 -2.86 13.19 4.15
C SER A 146 -4.00 12.33 3.57
N SER A 147 -3.68 11.17 3.00
CA SER A 147 -4.69 10.28 2.43
C SER A 147 -5.55 9.63 3.51
N ASN A 148 -4.93 9.22 4.63
CA ASN A 148 -5.66 8.67 5.77
C ASN A 148 -6.55 9.74 6.44
N LEU A 149 -6.08 10.99 6.54
CA LEU A 149 -6.88 12.10 7.05
C LEU A 149 -8.10 12.39 6.18
N LEU A 150 -7.95 12.42 4.84
CA LEU A 150 -9.06 12.56 3.90
C LEU A 150 -10.12 11.48 4.14
N TYR A 151 -9.67 10.22 4.26
CA TYR A 151 -10.58 9.10 4.44
C TYR A 151 -11.35 9.18 5.78
N LEU A 152 -10.65 9.53 6.86
CA LEU A 152 -11.27 9.81 8.17
C LEU A 152 -12.22 11.03 8.12
N ALA A 153 -11.94 12.02 7.28
CA ALA A 153 -12.83 13.14 7.03
C ALA A 153 -14.05 12.78 6.16
N GLY A 154 -14.15 11.53 5.69
CA GLY A 154 -15.26 11.04 4.90
C GLY A 154 -15.12 11.23 3.39
N TRP A 155 -13.93 11.57 2.89
CA TRP A 155 -13.67 11.59 1.46
C TRP A 155 -13.60 10.17 0.91
N ARG A 156 -14.07 9.98 -0.30
CA ARG A 156 -13.90 8.73 -1.05
C ARG A 156 -12.53 8.70 -1.72
N TYR A 157 -12.12 7.51 -2.08
CA TYR A 157 -10.87 7.31 -2.81
C TYR A 157 -10.92 7.94 -4.22
N ASP A 158 -12.11 8.03 -4.79
CA ASP A 158 -12.43 8.57 -6.11
C ASP A 158 -12.96 10.01 -6.09
N ASP A 159 -13.03 10.68 -4.94
CA ASP A 159 -13.37 12.09 -4.85
C ASP A 159 -12.23 12.98 -5.41
N ALA A 160 -12.61 14.03 -6.11
CA ALA A 160 -11.67 15.01 -6.63
C ALA A 160 -11.14 15.91 -5.48
N ALA A 161 -9.95 15.61 -5.00
CA ALA A 161 -9.23 16.42 -4.03
C ALA A 161 -8.03 17.11 -4.69
N THR A 162 -7.76 18.34 -4.28
CA THR A 162 -6.66 19.17 -4.78
C THR A 162 -5.53 19.29 -3.75
N SER A 163 -4.36 19.81 -4.17
CA SER A 163 -3.27 20.16 -3.26
C SER A 163 -3.72 21.11 -2.16
N ASP A 164 -4.58 22.09 -2.49
CA ASP A 164 -5.10 23.05 -1.52
C ASP A 164 -6.00 22.38 -0.47
N ASP A 165 -6.85 21.45 -0.87
CA ASP A 165 -7.67 20.68 0.06
C ASP A 165 -6.79 19.90 1.05
N LEU A 166 -5.70 19.27 0.56
CA LEU A 166 -4.73 18.56 1.39
C LEU A 166 -3.96 19.51 2.32
N LEU A 167 -3.41 20.61 1.78
CA LEU A 167 -2.67 21.58 2.59
C LEU A 167 -3.56 22.21 3.67
N ASN A 168 -4.79 22.57 3.31
CA ASN A 168 -5.76 23.12 4.27
C ASN A 168 -6.11 22.13 5.38
N MET A 169 -6.24 20.85 5.06
CA MET A 169 -6.45 19.80 6.07
C MET A 169 -5.20 19.61 6.94
N LEU A 170 -4.01 19.55 6.35
CA LEU A 170 -2.75 19.37 7.07
C LEU A 170 -2.46 20.53 8.03
N LYS A 171 -2.81 21.76 7.65
CA LYS A 171 -2.68 22.95 8.51
C LYS A 171 -3.64 22.95 9.72
N GLN A 172 -4.65 22.07 9.75
CA GLN A 172 -5.53 21.92 10.93
C GLN A 172 -4.93 21.02 12.01
N GLN A 173 -3.84 20.30 11.75
CA GLN A 173 -3.19 19.44 12.74
C GLN A 173 -2.81 20.22 13.99
N ARG A 174 -3.05 19.63 15.16
CA ARG A 174 -2.71 20.21 16.48
C ARG A 174 -1.58 19.44 17.17
N THR A 175 -1.40 18.20 16.80
CA THR A 175 -0.37 17.31 17.34
C THR A 175 0.22 16.45 16.23
N LEU A 176 1.34 15.81 16.52
CA LEU A 176 2.01 14.87 15.62
C LEU A 176 1.69 13.41 15.99
N ASN A 177 1.99 12.47 15.11
CA ASN A 177 1.99 11.04 15.41
C ASN A 177 3.07 10.69 16.43
N PHE A 178 4.24 11.34 16.30
CA PHE A 178 5.44 11.21 17.14
C PHE A 178 6.33 12.44 16.94
N ALA A 179 7.29 12.65 17.83
CA ALA A 179 8.24 13.76 17.70
C ALA A 179 9.17 13.55 16.49
N PRO A 180 9.49 14.62 15.72
CA PRO A 180 10.32 14.50 14.52
C PRO A 180 11.66 13.80 14.79
N GLY A 181 12.04 12.89 13.91
CA GLY A 181 13.25 12.10 13.98
C GLY A 181 13.20 10.90 14.94
N VAL A 182 12.09 10.66 15.65
CA VAL A 182 11.98 9.53 16.61
C VAL A 182 11.64 8.21 15.90
N GLU A 183 10.77 8.28 14.90
CA GLU A 183 10.33 7.11 14.14
C GLU A 183 10.35 7.38 12.64
N HIS A 184 10.42 6.29 11.86
CA HIS A 184 10.13 6.29 10.42
C HIS A 184 8.70 5.78 10.20
N LEU A 185 7.86 6.60 9.58
CA LEU A 185 6.50 6.22 9.17
C LEU A 185 6.20 6.85 7.81
N TYR A 186 6.15 6.02 6.78
CA TYR A 186 5.88 6.47 5.40
C TYR A 186 4.68 7.40 5.33
N ASN A 187 4.84 8.57 4.69
CA ASN A 187 3.93 9.68 4.83
C ASN A 187 3.81 10.49 3.53
N ASN A 188 2.59 10.61 2.98
CA ASN A 188 2.34 11.45 1.81
C ASN A 188 2.31 12.94 2.15
N ALA A 189 1.87 13.30 3.36
CA ALA A 189 1.77 14.70 3.78
C ALA A 189 3.12 15.43 3.69
N GLY A 190 4.22 14.76 4.06
CA GLY A 190 5.56 15.32 3.94
C GLY A 190 5.88 15.78 2.52
N TYR A 191 5.50 15.00 1.53
CA TYR A 191 5.74 15.33 0.12
C TYR A 191 4.76 16.35 -0.46
N VAL A 192 3.54 16.48 0.08
CA VAL A 192 2.66 17.61 -0.21
C VAL A 192 3.29 18.92 0.30
N VAL A 193 3.86 18.89 1.50
CA VAL A 193 4.57 20.04 2.09
C VAL A 193 5.83 20.39 1.29
N LEU A 194 6.61 19.38 0.87
CA LEU A 194 7.80 19.60 0.04
C LEU A 194 7.45 20.28 -1.29
N ALA A 195 6.34 19.87 -1.94
CA ALA A 195 5.85 20.52 -3.15
C ALA A 195 5.52 22.01 -2.92
N ALA A 196 4.84 22.33 -1.81
CA ALA A 196 4.55 23.71 -1.42
C ALA A 196 5.84 24.52 -1.13
N ILE A 197 6.87 23.89 -0.54
CA ILE A 197 8.18 24.52 -0.33
C ILE A 197 8.86 24.82 -1.66
N VAL A 198 8.86 23.87 -2.62
CA VAL A 198 9.41 24.13 -3.97
C VAL A 198 8.75 25.35 -4.59
N GLU A 199 7.42 25.42 -4.53
CA GLU A 199 6.66 26.55 -5.08
C GLU A 199 7.02 27.87 -4.39
N ARG A 200 7.08 27.89 -3.06
CA ARG A 200 7.41 29.07 -2.28
C ARG A 200 8.83 29.59 -2.54
N VAL A 201 9.79 28.68 -2.66
CA VAL A 201 11.21 29.02 -2.82
C VAL A 201 11.56 29.38 -4.27
N SER A 202 10.95 28.70 -5.24
CA SER A 202 11.25 28.92 -6.66
C SER A 202 10.34 29.96 -7.34
N GLY A 203 9.18 30.26 -6.76
CA GLY A 203 8.13 31.07 -7.39
C GLY A 203 7.39 30.34 -8.53
N LYS A 204 7.60 29.04 -8.71
CA LYS A 204 7.00 28.19 -9.77
C LYS A 204 6.31 26.99 -9.12
N SER A 205 5.18 26.55 -9.68
CA SER A 205 4.60 25.28 -9.25
C SER A 205 5.62 24.14 -9.37
N LEU A 206 5.49 23.09 -8.55
CA LEU A 206 6.37 21.91 -8.64
C LEU A 206 6.43 21.36 -10.08
N GLY A 207 5.28 21.30 -10.78
CA GLY A 207 5.24 20.83 -12.16
C GLY A 207 6.03 21.70 -13.14
N ALA A 208 5.91 23.02 -13.02
CA ALA A 208 6.66 23.97 -13.86
C ALA A 208 8.17 23.92 -13.53
N PHE A 209 8.52 23.84 -12.24
CA PHE A 209 9.91 23.70 -11.82
C PHE A 209 10.53 22.40 -12.32
N ALA A 210 9.84 21.27 -12.15
CA ALA A 210 10.32 19.97 -12.59
C ALA A 210 10.46 19.90 -14.12
N LYS A 211 9.51 20.47 -14.86
CA LYS A 211 9.60 20.56 -16.31
C LYS A 211 10.87 21.27 -16.76
N GLU A 212 11.12 22.46 -16.24
CA GLU A 212 12.25 23.29 -16.62
C GLU A 212 13.60 22.74 -16.16
N ARG A 213 13.66 22.20 -14.93
CA ARG A 213 14.93 21.86 -14.28
C ARG A 213 15.26 20.37 -14.34
N ILE A 214 14.28 19.51 -14.69
CA ILE A 214 14.45 18.05 -14.68
C ILE A 214 14.05 17.45 -16.03
N PHE A 215 12.77 17.59 -16.42
CA PHE A 215 12.24 16.82 -17.55
C PHE A 215 12.78 17.28 -18.89
N ASP A 216 12.73 18.59 -19.19
CA ASP A 216 13.24 19.14 -20.46
C ASP A 216 14.76 18.90 -20.61
N PRO A 217 15.63 19.17 -19.59
CA PRO A 217 17.05 18.90 -19.70
C PRO A 217 17.44 17.41 -19.85
N LEU A 218 16.57 16.48 -19.35
CA LEU A 218 16.74 15.05 -19.55
C LEU A 218 16.07 14.52 -20.83
N ASP A 219 15.42 15.37 -21.60
CA ASP A 219 14.65 14.98 -22.80
C ASP A 219 13.45 14.06 -22.52
N MET A 220 12.89 14.13 -21.29
CA MET A 220 11.73 13.35 -20.85
C MET A 220 10.43 13.98 -21.37
N LYS A 221 10.15 13.83 -22.65
CA LYS A 221 9.10 14.56 -23.41
C LYS A 221 7.67 14.18 -23.01
N HIS A 222 7.49 12.97 -22.53
CA HIS A 222 6.18 12.43 -22.13
C HIS A 222 5.92 12.56 -20.64
N THR A 223 6.84 13.21 -19.90
CA THR A 223 6.80 13.31 -18.44
C THR A 223 6.31 14.68 -17.98
N ARG A 224 5.36 14.67 -17.04
CA ARG A 224 4.83 15.87 -16.39
C ARG A 224 4.21 15.57 -15.04
N PHE A 225 4.12 16.54 -14.17
CA PHE A 225 3.17 16.51 -13.07
C PHE A 225 1.78 16.87 -13.55
N LEU A 226 0.79 16.06 -13.24
CA LEU A 226 -0.61 16.36 -13.47
C LEU A 226 -1.03 17.53 -12.54
N THR A 227 -1.67 18.54 -13.08
CA THR A 227 -2.09 19.73 -12.33
C THR A 227 -3.59 19.78 -12.07
N SER A 228 -4.36 19.03 -12.86
CA SER A 228 -5.81 18.89 -12.72
C SER A 228 -6.26 17.51 -13.16
N HIS A 229 -7.26 16.93 -12.47
CA HIS A 229 -7.89 15.68 -12.90
C HIS A 229 -8.63 15.79 -14.25
N THR A 230 -8.88 17.02 -14.71
CA THR A 230 -9.52 17.30 -16.00
C THR A 230 -8.52 17.56 -17.12
N GLU A 231 -7.21 17.52 -16.84
CA GLU A 231 -6.18 17.72 -17.84
C GLU A 231 -6.18 16.58 -18.87
N LEU A 232 -6.18 16.96 -20.16
CA LEU A 232 -6.08 15.99 -21.25
C LEU A 232 -4.63 15.58 -21.45
N VAL A 233 -4.38 14.28 -21.36
CA VAL A 233 -3.05 13.70 -21.53
C VAL A 233 -3.11 12.68 -22.66
N PRO A 234 -2.47 12.96 -23.81
CA PRO A 234 -2.42 12.02 -24.92
C PRO A 234 -1.81 10.67 -24.48
N ASN A 235 -2.27 9.60 -25.08
CA ASN A 235 -1.81 8.22 -24.86
C ASN A 235 -1.91 7.72 -23.40
N ARG A 236 -2.69 8.37 -22.55
CA ARG A 236 -2.82 7.98 -21.14
C ARG A 236 -3.61 6.67 -21.02
N ALA A 237 -2.99 5.68 -20.40
CA ALA A 237 -3.71 4.46 -19.99
C ALA A 237 -4.79 4.78 -18.94
N LEU A 238 -5.94 4.11 -19.02
CA LEU A 238 -6.92 4.05 -17.94
C LEU A 238 -6.52 2.99 -16.93
N SER A 239 -6.90 3.16 -15.66
CA SER A 239 -6.56 2.18 -14.62
C SER A 239 -7.77 1.33 -14.21
N TYR A 240 -7.51 0.07 -13.86
CA TYR A 240 -8.53 -0.94 -13.62
C TYR A 240 -8.33 -1.71 -12.33
N GLN A 241 -9.43 -2.14 -11.72
CA GLN A 241 -9.43 -3.07 -10.60
C GLN A 241 -10.18 -4.34 -11.02
N LEU A 242 -9.63 -5.49 -10.65
CA LEU A 242 -10.29 -6.77 -10.80
C LEU A 242 -11.32 -6.93 -9.66
N ALA A 243 -12.59 -7.04 -10.00
CA ALA A 243 -13.67 -7.25 -9.04
C ALA A 243 -13.79 -8.74 -8.65
N GLN A 244 -14.55 -9.02 -7.60
CA GLN A 244 -14.73 -10.41 -7.09
C GLN A 244 -15.41 -11.33 -8.09
N ASP A 245 -16.21 -10.80 -9.00
CA ASP A 245 -16.87 -11.51 -10.09
C ASP A 245 -15.93 -11.80 -11.29
N GLY A 246 -14.65 -11.43 -11.18
CA GLY A 246 -13.66 -11.61 -12.24
C GLY A 246 -13.68 -10.53 -13.33
N ALA A 247 -14.59 -9.56 -13.29
CA ALA A 247 -14.65 -8.47 -14.25
C ALA A 247 -13.69 -7.33 -13.88
N TYR A 248 -13.10 -6.67 -14.88
CA TYR A 248 -12.37 -5.44 -14.67
C TYR A 248 -13.34 -4.25 -14.55
N ARG A 249 -13.07 -3.38 -13.60
CA ARG A 249 -13.79 -2.13 -13.38
C ARG A 249 -12.84 -0.96 -13.50
N TYR A 250 -13.30 0.10 -14.15
CA TYR A 250 -12.56 1.36 -14.19
C TYR A 250 -12.34 1.91 -12.77
N SER A 251 -11.12 2.31 -12.47
CA SER A 251 -10.70 2.82 -11.17
C SER A 251 -10.07 4.21 -11.34
N PRO A 252 -10.89 5.27 -11.38
CA PRO A 252 -10.40 6.63 -11.65
C PRO A 252 -9.44 7.14 -10.58
N VAL A 253 -8.49 7.95 -11.01
CA VAL A 253 -7.63 8.75 -10.14
C VAL A 253 -8.09 10.19 -10.24
N SER A 254 -8.92 10.62 -9.30
CA SER A 254 -9.53 11.96 -9.32
C SER A 254 -8.85 12.93 -8.35
N LYS A 255 -8.14 12.40 -7.34
CA LYS A 255 -7.30 13.22 -6.47
C LYS A 255 -6.02 13.62 -7.22
N VAL A 256 -5.73 14.91 -7.26
CA VAL A 256 -4.48 15.45 -7.84
C VAL A 256 -3.73 16.22 -6.77
N ALA A 257 -2.59 15.68 -6.39
CA ALA A 257 -1.72 16.23 -5.35
C ALA A 257 -0.25 16.08 -5.76
N PRO A 258 0.26 16.94 -6.66
CA PRO A 258 1.67 16.97 -7.01
C PRO A 258 2.56 16.98 -5.78
N GLY A 259 3.58 16.13 -5.81
CA GLY A 259 4.53 15.94 -4.70
C GLY A 259 4.61 14.48 -4.30
N PRO A 260 3.68 13.92 -3.54
CA PRO A 260 3.68 12.49 -3.22
C PRO A 260 3.32 11.57 -4.38
N SER A 261 2.65 12.11 -5.41
CA SER A 261 2.13 11.37 -6.58
C SER A 261 2.00 12.28 -7.80
N ASP A 262 1.35 11.75 -8.85
CA ASP A 262 0.80 12.45 -9.99
C ASP A 262 1.81 12.89 -11.05
N VAL A 263 3.00 12.28 -11.09
CA VAL A 263 3.81 12.25 -12.31
C VAL A 263 3.18 11.28 -13.30
N LEU A 264 2.99 11.75 -14.52
CA LEU A 264 2.60 10.99 -15.70
C LEU A 264 3.85 10.84 -16.57
N THR A 265 4.14 9.61 -17.03
CA THR A 265 5.37 9.32 -17.77
C THR A 265 5.25 8.00 -18.55
N THR A 266 6.23 7.73 -19.43
CA THR A 266 6.46 6.43 -20.08
C THR A 266 7.61 5.70 -19.39
N ALA A 267 7.80 4.40 -19.66
CA ALA A 267 8.93 3.67 -19.12
C ALA A 267 10.25 4.07 -19.79
N GLU A 268 10.20 4.53 -21.04
CA GLU A 268 11.37 5.09 -21.75
C GLU A 268 11.85 6.39 -21.10
N ASP A 269 10.97 7.32 -20.75
CA ASP A 269 11.35 8.54 -20.02
C ASP A 269 11.96 8.19 -18.65
N LEU A 270 11.48 7.14 -17.98
CA LEU A 270 12.10 6.65 -16.74
C LEU A 270 13.49 6.05 -16.97
N ALA A 271 13.79 5.53 -18.16
CA ALA A 271 15.16 5.12 -18.49
C ALA A 271 16.11 6.33 -18.62
N LEU A 272 15.63 7.45 -19.15
CA LEU A 272 16.40 8.71 -19.15
C LEU A 272 16.65 9.22 -17.72
N TRP A 273 15.64 9.11 -16.84
CA TRP A 273 15.79 9.42 -15.42
C TRP A 273 16.79 8.49 -14.72
N ASP A 274 16.77 7.19 -15.02
CA ASP A 274 17.71 6.21 -14.49
C ASP A 274 19.15 6.57 -14.85
N GLY A 275 19.38 6.95 -16.12
CA GLY A 275 20.71 7.37 -16.61
C GLY A 275 21.30 8.54 -15.83
N ASN A 276 20.46 9.47 -15.34
CA ASN A 276 20.91 10.60 -14.54
C ASN A 276 21.55 10.20 -13.19
N PHE A 277 21.23 9.03 -12.64
CA PHE A 277 21.92 8.50 -11.46
C PHE A 277 23.35 8.05 -11.77
N ASP A 278 23.64 7.69 -13.02
CA ASP A 278 24.98 7.24 -13.43
C ASP A 278 25.86 8.39 -13.91
N ASP A 279 25.34 9.28 -14.76
CA ASP A 279 26.10 10.36 -15.41
C ASP A 279 26.03 11.69 -14.64
N GLY A 280 25.02 11.89 -13.79
CA GLY A 280 24.83 13.15 -13.06
C GLY A 280 24.58 14.34 -13.99
N ARG A 281 23.98 14.14 -15.17
CA ARG A 281 23.69 15.16 -16.18
C ARG A 281 23.05 16.39 -15.59
N ILE A 282 22.13 16.18 -14.63
CA ILE A 282 21.50 17.23 -13.87
C ILE A 282 21.85 17.09 -12.39
N GLY A 283 22.16 18.21 -11.76
CA GLY A 283 22.52 18.27 -10.34
C GLY A 283 23.94 17.78 -10.04
N GLY A 284 24.61 17.11 -10.98
CA GLY A 284 25.94 16.56 -10.77
C GLY A 284 25.95 15.37 -9.80
N LYS A 285 27.11 14.78 -9.60
CA LYS A 285 27.30 13.62 -8.71
C LYS A 285 26.98 13.92 -7.25
N GLU A 286 27.13 15.16 -6.82
CA GLU A 286 26.84 15.55 -5.44
C GLU A 286 25.35 15.46 -5.14
N VAL A 287 24.50 16.00 -6.02
CA VAL A 287 23.03 15.90 -5.84
C VAL A 287 22.58 14.45 -5.91
N GLN A 288 23.16 13.63 -6.82
CA GLN A 288 22.86 12.20 -6.89
C GLN A 288 23.24 11.48 -5.59
N ALA A 289 24.39 11.79 -5.01
CA ALA A 289 24.80 11.23 -3.73
C ALA A 289 23.79 11.62 -2.60
N LYS A 290 23.30 12.87 -2.61
CA LYS A 290 22.28 13.33 -1.67
C LYS A 290 20.92 12.65 -1.87
N MET A 291 20.57 12.31 -3.11
CA MET A 291 19.37 11.51 -3.38
C MET A 291 19.42 10.12 -2.74
N LEU A 292 20.62 9.56 -2.62
CA LEU A 292 20.87 8.22 -2.06
C LEU A 292 21.32 8.25 -0.60
N GLU A 293 21.34 9.41 0.05
CA GLU A 293 21.66 9.52 1.48
C GLU A 293 20.49 9.01 2.32
N ALA A 294 20.71 7.89 3.02
CA ALA A 294 19.71 7.29 3.89
C ALA A 294 19.34 8.20 5.07
N GLY A 295 18.07 8.20 5.46
CA GLY A 295 17.63 8.86 6.65
C GLY A 295 18.25 8.26 7.92
N VAL A 296 18.36 9.07 8.98
CA VAL A 296 18.85 8.62 10.29
C VAL A 296 17.90 9.15 11.36
N LEU A 297 17.52 8.28 12.29
CA LEU A 297 16.71 8.66 13.45
C LEU A 297 17.56 9.39 14.51
N ASN A 298 16.91 10.10 15.43
CA ASN A 298 17.58 10.76 16.56
C ASN A 298 18.38 9.79 17.46
N SER A 299 18.03 8.50 17.42
CA SER A 299 18.77 7.43 18.12
C SER A 299 20.07 7.01 17.42
N GLY A 300 20.33 7.53 16.22
CA GLY A 300 21.42 7.08 15.34
C GLY A 300 21.06 5.85 14.49
N ALA A 301 19.87 5.28 14.63
CA ALA A 301 19.44 4.15 13.82
C ALA A 301 19.20 4.57 12.36
N PRO A 302 19.72 3.83 11.38
CA PRO A 302 19.49 4.13 9.97
C PRO A 302 18.03 3.82 9.59
N VAL A 303 17.53 4.58 8.62
CA VAL A 303 16.24 4.34 7.95
C VAL A 303 16.55 3.80 6.55
N ASN A 304 15.87 2.73 6.13
CA ASN A 304 16.06 2.18 4.79
C ASN A 304 15.33 2.99 3.70
N TYR A 305 15.30 4.30 3.87
CA TYR A 305 14.66 5.25 2.95
C TYR A 305 15.52 6.51 2.80
N ALA A 306 15.64 6.96 1.56
CA ALA A 306 16.33 8.19 1.21
C ALA A 306 15.35 9.22 0.59
N SER A 307 15.79 9.98 -0.39
CA SER A 307 15.00 10.99 -1.10
C SER A 307 14.06 10.34 -2.14
N GLY A 308 12.96 9.72 -1.68
CA GLY A 308 12.01 9.05 -2.57
C GLY A 308 12.42 7.64 -3.00
N LEU A 309 13.34 6.98 -2.28
CA LEU A 309 13.94 5.70 -2.63
C LEU A 309 14.07 4.80 -1.40
N TYR A 310 13.73 3.52 -1.54
CA TYR A 310 14.01 2.48 -0.57
C TYR A 310 15.33 1.79 -0.89
N PHE A 311 16.04 1.36 0.14
CA PHE A 311 17.18 0.46 0.04
C PHE A 311 16.78 -0.94 0.46
N ASP A 312 17.26 -1.93 -0.29
CA ASP A 312 17.06 -3.34 0.01
C ASP A 312 18.25 -4.15 -0.53
N THR A 313 18.15 -5.45 -0.41
CA THR A 313 19.06 -6.41 -1.03
C THR A 313 18.25 -7.49 -1.72
N TYR A 314 18.69 -7.90 -2.90
CA TYR A 314 18.11 -9.03 -3.59
C TYR A 314 19.19 -10.03 -3.96
N ARG A 315 19.14 -11.23 -3.37
CA ARG A 315 20.10 -12.30 -3.62
C ARG A 315 21.56 -11.82 -3.59
N GLY A 316 21.92 -11.05 -2.54
CA GLY A 316 23.26 -10.51 -2.32
C GLY A 316 23.59 -9.20 -3.02
N LEU A 317 22.80 -8.75 -3.98
CA LEU A 317 22.99 -7.49 -4.66
C LEU A 317 22.28 -6.34 -3.96
N LYS A 318 22.92 -5.17 -3.91
CA LYS A 318 22.28 -3.94 -3.42
C LYS A 318 21.17 -3.52 -4.38
N LEU A 319 20.05 -3.15 -3.82
CA LEU A 319 18.85 -2.74 -4.53
C LEU A 319 18.39 -1.37 -4.05
N VAL A 320 18.07 -0.50 -5.00
CA VAL A 320 17.41 0.78 -4.76
C VAL A 320 16.12 0.80 -5.55
N GLU A 321 14.98 0.97 -4.89
CA GLU A 321 13.71 0.86 -5.59
C GLU A 321 12.60 1.73 -4.98
N HIS A 322 11.54 1.94 -5.73
CA HIS A 322 10.29 2.44 -5.18
C HIS A 322 9.10 1.78 -5.87
N LEU A 323 8.21 1.24 -5.05
CA LEU A 323 6.89 0.76 -5.46
C LEU A 323 5.90 1.92 -5.43
N GLY A 324 5.02 1.98 -6.41
CA GLY A 324 3.94 2.94 -6.43
C GLY A 324 2.59 2.29 -6.69
N THR A 325 1.54 2.86 -6.13
CA THR A 325 0.16 2.49 -6.43
C THR A 325 -0.78 3.67 -6.28
N VAL A 326 -1.67 3.87 -7.25
CA VAL A 326 -2.79 4.82 -7.16
C VAL A 326 -3.94 4.33 -8.06
N GLY A 327 -5.19 4.40 -7.57
CA GLY A 327 -6.32 3.81 -8.30
C GLY A 327 -6.07 2.32 -8.60
N GLY A 328 -6.22 1.96 -9.85
CA GLY A 328 -5.89 0.62 -10.37
C GLY A 328 -4.43 0.44 -10.76
N TYR A 329 -3.68 1.52 -10.94
CA TYR A 329 -2.27 1.41 -11.34
C TYR A 329 -1.39 0.81 -10.25
N ILE A 330 -0.34 0.10 -10.68
CA ILE A 330 0.74 -0.40 -9.83
C ILE A 330 2.05 -0.45 -10.63
N TRP A 331 3.16 -0.02 -10.03
CA TRP A 331 4.46 0.10 -10.69
C TRP A 331 5.61 -0.22 -9.77
N LEU A 332 6.72 -0.57 -10.38
CA LEU A 332 7.98 -0.70 -9.69
C LEU A 332 9.11 -0.23 -10.59
N MET A 333 10.04 0.54 -10.03
CA MET A 333 11.35 0.80 -10.59
C MET A 333 12.37 0.22 -9.62
N SER A 334 13.13 -0.77 -10.07
CA SER A 334 14.14 -1.49 -9.28
C SER A 334 15.51 -1.32 -9.93
N ARG A 335 16.43 -0.66 -9.23
CA ARG A 335 17.77 -0.36 -9.68
C ARG A 335 18.79 -1.16 -8.89
N PHE A 336 19.74 -1.79 -9.59
CA PHE A 336 20.90 -2.50 -9.05
C PHE A 336 22.17 -1.70 -9.39
N PRO A 337 22.56 -0.72 -8.55
CA PRO A 337 23.62 0.23 -8.91
C PRO A 337 24.97 -0.43 -9.22
N GLY A 338 25.32 -1.49 -8.50
CA GLY A 338 26.58 -2.21 -8.71
C GLY A 338 26.64 -3.01 -10.02
N GLN A 339 25.49 -3.26 -10.64
CA GLN A 339 25.35 -3.99 -11.90
C GLN A 339 24.98 -3.09 -13.07
N HIS A 340 24.82 -1.79 -12.85
CA HIS A 340 24.28 -0.85 -13.84
C HIS A 340 23.03 -1.39 -14.52
N PHE A 341 22.13 -1.98 -13.71
CA PHE A 341 20.97 -2.71 -14.18
C PHE A 341 19.69 -2.18 -13.51
N THR A 342 18.68 -1.89 -14.33
CA THR A 342 17.40 -1.40 -13.85
C THR A 342 16.24 -2.09 -14.55
N VAL A 343 15.19 -2.43 -13.80
CA VAL A 343 13.92 -2.94 -14.32
C VAL A 343 12.81 -1.97 -13.94
N VAL A 344 12.08 -1.51 -14.95
CA VAL A 344 10.87 -0.71 -14.79
C VAL A 344 9.68 -1.55 -15.24
N VAL A 345 8.65 -1.66 -14.40
CA VAL A 345 7.37 -2.29 -14.75
C VAL A 345 6.25 -1.32 -14.42
N LEU A 346 5.54 -0.83 -15.43
CA LEU A 346 4.37 0.05 -15.31
C LEU A 346 3.11 -0.72 -15.69
N ALA A 347 2.15 -0.83 -14.78
CA ALA A 347 0.91 -1.56 -15.03
C ALA A 347 -0.33 -0.75 -14.69
N ASN A 348 -1.38 -0.93 -15.49
CA ASN A 348 -2.66 -0.25 -15.29
C ASN A 348 -3.71 -1.11 -14.58
N ALA A 349 -3.30 -2.23 -13.97
CA ALA A 349 -4.15 -3.04 -13.11
C ALA A 349 -3.38 -3.66 -11.94
N ARG A 350 -3.97 -3.64 -10.74
CA ARG A 350 -3.38 -4.24 -9.53
C ARG A 350 -3.31 -5.77 -9.56
N SER A 351 -3.91 -6.41 -10.56
CA SER A 351 -3.75 -7.85 -10.82
C SER A 351 -2.35 -8.20 -11.34
N VAL A 352 -1.58 -7.22 -11.80
CA VAL A 352 -0.14 -7.35 -12.10
C VAL A 352 0.65 -7.25 -10.79
N ASN A 353 1.64 -8.12 -10.63
CA ASN A 353 2.57 -8.03 -9.50
C ASN A 353 3.95 -7.59 -10.01
N PRO A 354 4.26 -6.28 -10.03
CA PRO A 354 5.49 -5.77 -10.60
C PRO A 354 6.73 -6.18 -9.78
N VAL A 355 6.60 -6.39 -8.47
CA VAL A 355 7.70 -6.87 -7.63
C VAL A 355 8.13 -8.27 -8.08
N LYS A 356 7.17 -9.20 -8.19
CA LYS A 356 7.46 -10.56 -8.67
C LYS A 356 8.07 -10.55 -10.06
N LEU A 357 7.49 -9.77 -10.99
CA LEU A 357 7.98 -9.67 -12.37
C LEU A 357 9.40 -9.10 -12.41
N SER A 358 9.67 -8.00 -11.70
CA SER A 358 11.00 -7.41 -11.64
C SER A 358 12.04 -8.40 -11.11
N ARG A 359 11.73 -9.15 -10.04
CA ARG A 359 12.64 -10.17 -9.50
C ARG A 359 12.90 -11.31 -10.50
N GLN A 360 11.87 -11.78 -11.22
CA GLN A 360 12.02 -12.80 -12.25
C GLN A 360 12.85 -12.31 -13.44
N ILE A 361 12.67 -11.05 -13.86
CA ILE A 361 13.47 -10.43 -14.92
C ILE A 361 14.92 -10.28 -14.45
N THR A 362 15.13 -9.83 -13.22
CA THR A 362 16.48 -9.76 -12.62
C THR A 362 17.15 -11.13 -12.58
N ASP A 363 16.41 -12.19 -12.23
CA ASP A 363 16.91 -13.56 -12.24
C ASP A 363 17.34 -14.02 -13.66
N ILE A 364 16.65 -13.55 -14.71
CA ILE A 364 16.98 -13.88 -16.10
C ILE A 364 18.26 -13.18 -16.54
N TYR A 365 18.39 -11.88 -16.24
CA TYR A 365 19.51 -11.07 -16.77
C TYR A 365 20.77 -11.13 -15.92
N LEU A 366 20.64 -11.31 -14.60
CA LEU A 366 21.75 -11.28 -13.64
C LEU A 366 22.02 -12.65 -12.98
N ASP A 367 21.59 -13.75 -13.57
CA ASP A 367 21.68 -15.10 -12.98
C ASP A 367 23.08 -15.45 -12.45
N ARG A 368 24.11 -15.05 -13.18
CA ARG A 368 25.53 -15.32 -12.83
C ARG A 368 26.08 -14.43 -11.72
N GLU A 369 25.41 -13.31 -11.45
CA GLU A 369 25.85 -12.30 -10.47
C GLU A 369 25.10 -12.45 -9.14
N LEU A 370 23.93 -13.08 -9.19
CA LEU A 370 23.06 -13.29 -8.06
C LEU A 370 23.53 -14.46 -7.20
N ALA A 371 23.48 -14.33 -5.88
CA ALA A 371 23.63 -15.46 -4.98
C ALA A 371 22.63 -16.58 -5.32
N PRO A 372 22.94 -17.84 -5.05
CA PRO A 372 22.02 -18.94 -5.32
C PRO A 372 20.61 -18.66 -4.78
N LYS A 373 19.59 -19.07 -5.53
CA LYS A 373 18.22 -18.96 -5.02
C LYS A 373 18.16 -19.67 -3.67
N PRO A 374 17.56 -19.04 -2.65
CA PRO A 374 17.25 -19.79 -1.44
C PRO A 374 16.55 -21.07 -1.86
N VAL A 375 17.05 -22.20 -1.38
CA VAL A 375 16.37 -23.47 -1.62
C VAL A 375 14.92 -23.23 -1.20
N ALA A 376 13.99 -23.40 -2.15
CA ALA A 376 12.58 -23.24 -1.85
C ALA A 376 12.31 -24.04 -0.58
N ALA A 377 11.87 -23.35 0.47
CA ALA A 377 11.46 -24.06 1.66
C ALA A 377 10.53 -25.18 1.18
N ALA A 378 10.83 -26.42 1.57
CA ALA A 378 10.00 -27.55 1.21
C ALA A 378 8.53 -27.14 1.40
N PRO A 379 7.60 -27.52 0.50
CA PRO A 379 6.20 -27.16 0.65
C PRO A 379 5.82 -27.36 2.11
N LYS A 380 5.26 -26.32 2.74
CA LYS A 380 4.91 -26.40 4.16
C LYS A 380 4.14 -27.69 4.38
N GLN A 381 4.80 -28.67 4.95
CA GLN A 381 4.15 -29.90 5.37
C GLN A 381 3.33 -29.54 6.60
N TYR A 382 2.04 -29.45 6.41
CA TYR A 382 1.14 -29.35 7.55
C TYR A 382 1.06 -30.74 8.23
N PRO A 383 0.94 -30.78 9.55
CA PRO A 383 0.65 -32.02 10.26
C PRO A 383 -0.59 -32.71 9.68
N ALA A 384 -0.67 -34.03 9.76
CA ALA A 384 -1.88 -34.76 9.41
C ALA A 384 -3.06 -34.24 10.24
N GLU A 385 -4.19 -34.00 9.56
CA GLU A 385 -5.39 -33.52 10.23
C GLU A 385 -6.11 -34.67 10.93
N VAL A 386 -6.55 -34.41 12.16
CA VAL A 386 -7.39 -35.32 12.94
C VAL A 386 -8.78 -34.71 13.13
N LYS A 387 -9.81 -35.56 13.06
CA LYS A 387 -11.18 -35.12 13.40
C LYS A 387 -11.35 -35.18 14.91
N LEU A 388 -11.83 -34.08 15.47
CA LEU A 388 -12.18 -33.99 16.87
C LEU A 388 -13.70 -34.01 17.02
N ASP A 389 -14.16 -34.56 18.13
CA ASP A 389 -15.58 -34.51 18.48
C ASP A 389 -15.97 -33.15 19.11
N LYS A 390 -17.29 -32.96 19.29
CA LYS A 390 -17.83 -31.70 19.83
C LYS A 390 -17.32 -31.41 21.24
N SER A 391 -17.06 -32.43 22.06
CA SER A 391 -16.61 -32.25 23.44
C SER A 391 -15.14 -31.80 23.49
N GLN A 392 -14.30 -32.36 22.63
CA GLN A 392 -12.91 -31.97 22.48
C GLN A 392 -12.76 -30.53 21.97
N LEU A 393 -13.58 -30.14 20.98
CA LEU A 393 -13.62 -28.76 20.49
C LEU A 393 -14.14 -27.78 21.57
N ALA A 394 -15.17 -28.18 22.35
CA ALA A 394 -15.70 -27.37 23.42
C ALA A 394 -14.69 -27.13 24.56
N ALA A 395 -13.82 -28.11 24.83
CA ALA A 395 -12.78 -27.98 25.85
C ALA A 395 -11.80 -26.84 25.57
N VAL A 396 -11.49 -26.58 24.31
CA VAL A 396 -10.54 -25.54 23.88
C VAL A 396 -11.23 -24.23 23.46
N ALA A 397 -12.52 -24.27 23.11
CA ALA A 397 -13.28 -23.09 22.74
C ALA A 397 -13.38 -22.09 23.92
N GLY A 398 -13.33 -20.80 23.61
CA GLY A 398 -13.42 -19.70 24.57
C GLY A 398 -12.46 -18.58 24.29
N PHE A 399 -12.47 -17.57 25.14
CA PHE A 399 -11.56 -16.42 25.04
C PHE A 399 -10.30 -16.64 25.89
N TYR A 400 -9.15 -16.25 25.33
CA TYR A 400 -7.85 -16.30 25.99
C TYR A 400 -7.12 -14.97 25.80
N ALA A 401 -6.60 -14.41 26.89
CA ALA A 401 -5.87 -13.16 26.89
C ALA A 401 -4.38 -13.40 26.64
N LEU A 402 -3.83 -12.74 25.64
CA LEU A 402 -2.39 -12.66 25.32
C LEU A 402 -1.75 -11.42 25.95
N GLY A 403 -2.55 -10.45 26.36
CA GLY A 403 -2.15 -9.22 27.00
C GLY A 403 -3.35 -8.46 27.55
N PRO A 404 -3.14 -7.28 28.14
CA PRO A 404 -4.22 -6.48 28.74
C PRO A 404 -5.35 -6.12 27.75
N ASP A 405 -4.99 -5.81 26.51
CA ASP A 405 -5.91 -5.33 25.48
C ASP A 405 -5.97 -6.27 24.25
N PHE A 406 -5.32 -7.43 24.32
CA PHE A 406 -5.24 -8.36 23.19
C PHE A 406 -5.50 -9.80 23.62
N GLY A 407 -6.38 -10.46 22.91
CA GLY A 407 -6.70 -11.87 23.15
C GLY A 407 -7.35 -12.48 21.92
N CYS A 408 -7.51 -13.81 21.97
CA CYS A 408 -8.10 -14.59 20.89
C CYS A 408 -9.33 -15.34 21.39
N ASN A 409 -10.39 -15.35 20.62
CA ASN A 409 -11.60 -16.12 20.87
C ASN A 409 -11.64 -17.33 19.94
N PHE A 410 -11.78 -18.51 20.50
CA PHE A 410 -11.92 -19.76 19.76
C PHE A 410 -13.38 -20.17 19.79
N THR A 411 -13.95 -20.45 18.60
CA THR A 411 -15.35 -20.90 18.44
C THR A 411 -15.39 -22.20 17.67
N SER A 412 -16.27 -23.11 18.08
CA SER A 412 -16.55 -24.33 17.32
C SER A 412 -17.68 -24.04 16.34
N GLU A 413 -17.40 -24.17 15.04
CA GLU A 413 -18.34 -23.89 13.95
C GLU A 413 -18.19 -25.01 12.89
N ASP A 414 -19.31 -25.52 12.40
CA ASP A 414 -19.35 -26.54 11.34
C ASP A 414 -18.46 -27.76 11.59
N GLY A 415 -18.27 -28.14 12.85
CA GLY A 415 -17.42 -29.27 13.26
C GLY A 415 -15.92 -28.99 13.22
N GLY A 416 -15.52 -27.74 13.07
CA GLY A 416 -14.13 -27.26 13.14
C GLY A 416 -13.94 -26.22 14.24
N LEU A 417 -12.70 -25.79 14.44
CA LEU A 417 -12.32 -24.71 15.34
C LEU A 417 -11.96 -23.46 14.54
N MET A 418 -12.55 -22.35 14.91
CA MET A 418 -12.21 -21.04 14.36
C MET A 418 -11.52 -20.18 15.41
N ILE A 419 -10.57 -19.36 15.00
CA ILE A 419 -9.94 -18.36 15.86
C ILE A 419 -10.23 -16.96 15.35
N GLN A 420 -10.53 -16.06 16.28
CA GLN A 420 -10.61 -14.63 16.01
C GLN A 420 -9.85 -13.88 17.09
N CYS A 421 -8.69 -13.32 16.75
CA CYS A 421 -7.96 -12.46 17.66
C CYS A 421 -8.48 -11.02 17.58
N THR A 422 -8.25 -10.26 18.64
CA THR A 422 -8.68 -8.86 18.77
C THR A 422 -8.25 -8.03 17.56
N GLY A 423 -9.21 -7.39 16.88
CA GLY A 423 -8.96 -6.56 15.69
C GLY A 423 -8.64 -7.33 14.41
N GLN A 424 -8.71 -8.64 14.41
CA GLN A 424 -8.37 -9.47 13.25
C GLN A 424 -9.60 -10.20 12.70
N GLY A 425 -9.50 -10.63 11.44
CA GLY A 425 -10.48 -11.51 10.80
C GLY A 425 -10.51 -12.91 11.44
N LYS A 426 -11.63 -13.59 11.28
CA LYS A 426 -11.79 -14.97 11.73
C LYS A 426 -11.04 -15.91 10.76
N LEU A 427 -10.29 -16.88 11.31
CA LEU A 427 -9.52 -17.87 10.57
C LEU A 427 -9.89 -19.30 11.00
N PRO A 428 -9.95 -20.27 10.08
CA PRO A 428 -10.10 -21.68 10.42
C PRO A 428 -8.80 -22.25 10.98
N LEU A 429 -8.94 -23.12 11.97
CA LEU A 429 -7.87 -23.92 12.56
C LEU A 429 -8.09 -25.40 12.27
N TYR A 430 -7.00 -26.11 12.04
CA TYR A 430 -6.96 -27.53 11.73
C TYR A 430 -6.30 -28.26 12.88
N ALA A 431 -6.94 -29.30 13.39
CA ALA A 431 -6.39 -30.08 14.50
C ALA A 431 -5.31 -31.04 13.98
N SER A 432 -4.15 -31.07 14.63
CA SER A 432 -3.11 -32.08 14.42
C SER A 432 -3.07 -33.11 15.58
N ALA A 433 -3.70 -32.79 16.69
CA ALA A 433 -3.96 -33.67 17.83
C ALA A 433 -5.11 -33.08 18.64
N GLU A 434 -5.58 -33.78 19.66
CA GLU A 434 -6.70 -33.38 20.52
C GLU A 434 -6.58 -31.93 21.04
N ARG A 435 -5.36 -31.49 21.32
CA ARG A 435 -5.08 -30.16 21.90
C ARG A 435 -4.03 -29.37 21.11
N ALA A 436 -3.74 -29.78 19.88
CA ALA A 436 -2.80 -29.10 19.01
C ALA A 436 -3.46 -28.72 17.68
N PHE A 437 -3.34 -27.47 17.32
CA PHE A 437 -3.95 -26.92 16.10
C PHE A 437 -2.93 -26.11 15.31
N PHE A 438 -3.20 -25.93 14.02
CA PHE A 438 -2.42 -25.07 13.15
C PHE A 438 -3.33 -24.27 12.21
N ALA A 439 -2.84 -23.12 11.75
CA ALA A 439 -3.48 -22.34 10.71
C ALA A 439 -2.79 -22.60 9.36
N LYS A 440 -3.57 -22.65 8.26
CA LYS A 440 -3.02 -22.72 6.89
C LYS A 440 -2.82 -21.35 6.28
N ALA A 441 -3.64 -20.36 6.69
CA ALA A 441 -3.57 -19.00 6.18
C ALA A 441 -2.36 -18.20 6.70
N VAL A 442 -1.85 -18.56 7.88
CA VAL A 442 -0.69 -17.93 8.52
C VAL A 442 0.17 -19.01 9.15
N ASP A 443 1.47 -18.73 9.34
CA ASP A 443 2.37 -19.66 10.02
C ASP A 443 2.21 -19.54 11.53
N ALA A 444 1.22 -20.26 12.06
CA ALA A 444 0.92 -20.27 13.47
C ALA A 444 0.46 -21.67 13.91
N ARG A 445 0.93 -22.09 15.06
CA ARG A 445 0.51 -23.32 15.75
C ARG A 445 0.00 -22.95 17.14
N PHE A 446 -0.91 -23.76 17.64
CA PHE A 446 -1.60 -23.53 18.92
C PHE A 446 -1.58 -24.83 19.71
N SER A 447 -1.05 -24.81 20.91
CA SER A 447 -1.10 -25.95 21.83
C SER A 447 -1.87 -25.56 23.10
N PHE A 448 -2.84 -26.39 23.46
CA PHE A 448 -3.68 -26.16 24.64
C PHE A 448 -3.27 -27.08 25.79
N ASP A 449 -3.32 -26.53 26.99
CA ASP A 449 -3.12 -27.35 28.20
C ASP A 449 -4.29 -28.33 28.37
N ALA A 450 -4.06 -29.39 29.16
CA ALA A 450 -5.11 -30.31 29.51
C ALA A 450 -6.28 -29.62 30.20
N PRO A 451 -7.54 -30.03 29.93
CA PRO A 451 -8.69 -29.47 30.60
C PRO A 451 -8.59 -29.61 32.12
N GLY A 452 -8.95 -28.54 32.82
CA GLY A 452 -9.04 -28.56 34.27
C GLY A 452 -10.31 -29.30 34.76
N LYS A 453 -10.60 -29.22 36.07
CA LYS A 453 -11.77 -29.86 36.70
C LYS A 453 -13.13 -29.42 36.10
N ASN A 454 -13.16 -28.27 35.42
CA ASN A 454 -14.36 -27.73 34.73
C ASN A 454 -14.47 -28.23 33.28
N GLY A 455 -13.62 -29.13 32.81
CA GLY A 455 -13.62 -29.63 31.44
C GLY A 455 -13.05 -28.65 30.39
N LEU A 456 -12.48 -27.52 30.80
CA LEU A 456 -12.00 -26.49 29.90
C LEU A 456 -10.48 -26.31 30.01
N SER A 457 -9.77 -26.11 28.89
CA SER A 457 -8.35 -25.80 28.85
C SER A 457 -8.07 -24.44 29.48
N PRO A 458 -7.19 -24.33 30.47
CA PRO A 458 -6.93 -23.07 31.17
C PRO A 458 -6.02 -22.13 30.41
N ARG A 459 -5.23 -22.64 29.47
CA ARG A 459 -4.20 -21.91 28.74
C ARG A 459 -3.99 -22.50 27.36
N PHE A 460 -3.56 -21.66 26.40
CA PHE A 460 -2.87 -22.12 25.20
C PHE A 460 -1.55 -21.39 25.00
N VAL A 461 -0.71 -21.91 24.13
CA VAL A 461 0.52 -21.27 23.66
C VAL A 461 0.39 -21.06 22.15
N LEU A 462 0.59 -19.83 21.71
CA LEU A 462 0.77 -19.48 20.31
C LEU A 462 2.25 -19.62 19.94
N HIS A 463 2.55 -20.49 18.99
CA HIS A 463 3.88 -20.68 18.42
C HIS A 463 3.92 -19.98 17.06
N GLN A 464 4.60 -18.83 16.99
CA GLN A 464 4.67 -18.02 15.77
C GLN A 464 5.98 -17.24 15.69
N ASN A 465 6.59 -17.17 14.50
CA ASN A 465 7.83 -16.41 14.24
C ASN A 465 8.99 -16.82 15.18
N GLY A 466 9.07 -18.08 15.55
CA GLY A 466 10.12 -18.61 16.45
C GLY A 466 9.93 -18.24 17.93
N ALA A 467 8.79 -17.65 18.30
CA ALA A 467 8.47 -17.27 19.67
C ALA A 467 7.23 -18.01 20.19
N ASP A 468 7.25 -18.34 21.47
CA ASP A 468 6.15 -18.93 22.20
C ASP A 468 5.44 -17.87 23.04
N GLN A 469 4.15 -17.67 22.79
CA GLN A 469 3.33 -16.69 23.49
C GLN A 469 2.21 -17.39 24.26
N PRO A 470 2.32 -17.52 25.59
CA PRO A 470 1.28 -18.12 26.40
C PRO A 470 0.10 -17.17 26.58
N ALA A 471 -1.11 -17.72 26.54
CA ALA A 471 -2.36 -17.01 26.77
C ALA A 471 -3.22 -17.74 27.77
N LEU A 472 -3.75 -17.01 28.75
CA LEU A 472 -4.61 -17.56 29.78
C LEU A 472 -6.08 -17.46 29.40
N ARG A 473 -6.85 -18.50 29.68
CA ARG A 473 -8.31 -18.45 29.53
C ARG A 473 -8.86 -17.35 30.41
N GLY A 474 -9.68 -16.52 29.83
CA GLY A 474 -10.32 -15.39 30.48
C GLY A 474 -11.77 -15.20 30.03
N ARG A 475 -12.31 -14.09 30.39
CA ARG A 475 -13.59 -13.63 29.83
C ARG A 475 -13.31 -12.58 28.75
N LYS A 476 -13.95 -12.72 27.59
CA LYS A 476 -13.91 -11.66 26.60
C LYS A 476 -14.41 -10.37 27.25
N PRO A 477 -13.66 -9.25 27.14
CA PRO A 477 -14.15 -7.98 27.63
C PRO A 477 -15.54 -7.70 27.07
N ALA A 478 -16.47 -7.36 27.94
CA ALA A 478 -17.84 -7.05 27.55
C ALA A 478 -18.34 -5.83 28.32
N LEU A 479 -19.19 -5.07 27.69
CA LEU A 479 -19.86 -3.92 28.30
C LEU A 479 -21.28 -4.28 28.67
N SER A 480 -21.70 -3.91 29.88
CA SER A 480 -23.11 -3.93 30.21
C SER A 480 -23.87 -2.86 29.42
N ALA A 481 -25.20 -3.00 29.28
CA ALA A 481 -26.03 -1.98 28.65
C ALA A 481 -25.92 -0.61 29.36
N LYS A 482 -25.62 -0.60 30.65
CA LYS A 482 -25.37 0.62 31.44
C LYS A 482 -24.02 1.25 31.04
N ASP A 483 -22.97 0.43 30.91
CA ASP A 483 -21.62 0.93 30.57
C ASP A 483 -21.59 1.46 29.14
N MET A 484 -22.30 0.83 28.20
CA MET A 484 -22.39 1.30 26.82
C MET A 484 -22.88 2.75 26.69
N ARG A 485 -23.80 3.18 27.58
CA ARG A 485 -24.35 4.55 27.59
C ARG A 485 -23.28 5.62 27.79
N ALA A 486 -22.19 5.30 28.49
CA ALA A 486 -21.09 6.25 28.70
C ALA A 486 -20.42 6.68 27.38
N TYR A 487 -20.37 5.77 26.43
CA TYR A 487 -19.75 5.97 25.12
C TYR A 487 -20.69 6.59 24.08
N GLU A 488 -22.00 6.49 24.28
CA GLU A 488 -23.00 7.05 23.34
C GLU A 488 -22.89 8.57 23.28
N GLY A 489 -23.03 9.13 22.07
CA GLY A 489 -23.04 10.57 21.85
C GLY A 489 -22.43 10.98 20.53
N GLN A 490 -22.30 12.30 20.39
CA GLN A 490 -21.70 12.94 19.23
C GLN A 490 -20.31 13.45 19.57
N TYR A 491 -19.37 13.24 18.64
CA TYR A 491 -17.97 13.53 18.83
C TYR A 491 -17.43 14.30 17.62
N TYR A 492 -16.85 15.45 17.86
CA TYR A 492 -16.35 16.34 16.83
C TYR A 492 -14.82 16.38 16.82
N SER A 493 -14.22 16.33 15.64
CA SER A 493 -12.79 16.56 15.44
C SER A 493 -12.56 17.94 14.85
N ASP A 494 -11.86 18.80 15.59
CA ASP A 494 -11.47 20.15 15.10
C ASP A 494 -10.47 20.06 13.95
N GLU A 495 -9.62 19.02 13.92
CA GLU A 495 -8.64 18.83 12.87
C GLU A 495 -9.28 18.39 11.54
N LEU A 496 -10.28 17.50 11.60
CA LEU A 496 -10.97 17.01 10.41
C LEU A 496 -12.23 17.80 10.06
N ARG A 497 -12.77 18.57 11.02
CA ARG A 497 -14.04 19.29 10.93
C ARG A 497 -15.22 18.39 10.61
N VAL A 498 -15.23 17.18 11.24
CA VAL A 498 -16.28 16.19 11.07
C VAL A 498 -16.88 15.77 12.39
N LEU A 499 -18.13 15.32 12.31
CA LEU A 499 -18.88 14.77 13.42
C LEU A 499 -18.99 13.25 13.26
N TYR A 500 -18.63 12.52 14.32
CA TYR A 500 -18.89 11.10 14.44
C TYR A 500 -19.97 10.88 15.50
N THR A 501 -20.78 9.86 15.33
CA THR A 501 -21.81 9.49 16.31
C THR A 501 -21.58 8.07 16.78
N VAL A 502 -21.56 7.86 18.10
CA VAL A 502 -21.55 6.53 18.70
C VAL A 502 -22.91 6.25 19.31
N ALA A 503 -23.55 5.18 18.88
CA ALA A 503 -24.88 4.80 19.31
C ALA A 503 -25.00 3.29 19.47
N ARG A 504 -26.00 2.83 20.22
CA ARG A 504 -26.36 1.42 20.29
C ARG A 504 -27.25 1.01 19.13
N LYS A 505 -26.89 -0.10 18.50
CA LYS A 505 -27.70 -0.78 17.49
C LYS A 505 -27.61 -2.28 17.75
N GLU A 506 -28.75 -2.93 17.89
CA GLU A 506 -28.84 -4.39 18.12
C GLU A 506 -27.96 -4.89 19.28
N GLY A 507 -27.89 -4.14 20.37
CA GLY A 507 -27.14 -4.51 21.57
C GLY A 507 -25.63 -4.30 21.49
N LYS A 508 -25.12 -3.69 20.41
CA LYS A 508 -23.69 -3.34 20.20
C LYS A 508 -23.52 -1.84 20.00
N LEU A 509 -22.32 -1.34 20.26
CA LEU A 509 -21.96 0.02 19.88
C LEU A 509 -21.55 0.06 18.40
N VAL A 510 -22.02 1.07 17.71
CA VAL A 510 -21.73 1.37 16.31
C VAL A 510 -21.27 2.81 16.22
N MET A 511 -20.22 3.06 15.45
CA MET A 511 -19.72 4.39 15.16
C MET A 511 -20.17 4.80 13.75
N THR A 512 -20.96 5.86 13.67
CA THR A 512 -21.34 6.46 12.39
C THR A 512 -20.37 7.58 12.07
N PHE A 513 -19.75 7.53 10.91
CA PHE A 513 -18.89 8.57 10.34
C PHE A 513 -19.48 9.03 9.00
N PRO A 514 -18.94 10.06 8.31
CA PRO A 514 -19.58 10.64 7.12
C PRO A 514 -19.89 9.64 5.98
N ARG A 515 -19.26 8.45 5.98
CA ARG A 515 -19.41 7.45 4.90
C ARG A 515 -20.20 6.20 5.30
N GLY A 516 -20.74 6.15 6.50
CA GLY A 516 -21.54 5.02 6.95
C GLY A 516 -21.29 4.61 8.38
N GLU A 517 -21.62 3.37 8.68
CA GLU A 517 -21.52 2.79 10.01
C GLU A 517 -20.32 1.84 10.11
N LEU A 518 -19.61 1.90 11.21
CA LEU A 518 -18.47 1.07 11.55
C LEU A 518 -18.78 0.27 12.80
N SER A 519 -18.52 -1.04 12.77
CA SER A 519 -18.62 -1.88 13.95
C SER A 519 -17.55 -1.52 14.98
N MET A 520 -17.92 -1.61 16.26
CA MET A 520 -17.03 -1.34 17.39
C MET A 520 -16.93 -2.59 18.26
N ASP A 521 -15.73 -3.20 18.33
CA ASP A 521 -15.44 -4.34 19.19
C ASP A 521 -14.69 -3.88 20.43
N TYR A 522 -15.29 -4.06 21.63
CA TYR A 522 -14.69 -3.64 22.88
C TYR A 522 -13.51 -4.52 23.28
N ALA A 523 -12.35 -3.89 23.51
CA ALA A 523 -11.10 -4.55 23.88
C ALA A 523 -10.75 -4.43 25.39
N GLY A 524 -11.51 -3.64 26.15
CA GLY A 524 -11.19 -3.35 27.56
C GLY A 524 -10.65 -1.92 27.73
N GLY A 525 -10.67 -1.39 28.97
CA GLY A 525 -10.03 -0.12 29.32
C GLY A 525 -10.46 1.10 28.49
N GLY A 526 -11.69 1.13 27.96
CA GLY A 526 -12.16 2.21 27.08
C GLY A 526 -11.66 2.12 25.63
N LYS A 527 -11.01 1.02 25.24
CA LYS A 527 -10.50 0.78 23.89
C LYS A 527 -11.49 -0.02 23.06
N PHE A 528 -11.61 0.36 21.80
CA PHE A 528 -12.43 -0.33 20.81
C PHE A 528 -11.62 -0.53 19.52
N PHE A 529 -11.70 -1.72 18.98
CA PHE A 529 -11.34 -1.94 17.58
C PHE A 529 -12.53 -1.53 16.72
N VAL A 530 -12.26 -0.61 15.79
CA VAL A 530 -13.28 -0.03 14.91
C VAL A 530 -12.92 -0.39 13.49
N ALA A 531 -13.86 -0.95 12.75
CA ALA A 531 -13.65 -1.32 11.35
C ALA A 531 -13.26 -0.10 10.49
N GLY A 532 -12.67 -0.35 9.32
CA GLY A 532 -12.35 0.69 8.35
C GLY A 532 -11.18 1.60 8.77
N PRO A 533 -11.26 2.92 8.53
CA PRO A 533 -10.12 3.82 8.61
C PRO A 533 -9.70 4.18 10.04
N VAL A 534 -10.58 3.93 11.02
CA VAL A 534 -10.37 4.36 12.42
C VAL A 534 -9.32 3.50 13.12
N GLY A 535 -9.34 2.17 12.90
CA GLY A 535 -8.45 1.23 13.56
C GLY A 535 -8.77 1.07 15.04
N VAL A 536 -8.10 1.79 15.93
CA VAL A 536 -8.39 1.75 17.37
C VAL A 536 -8.93 3.10 17.84
N ALA A 537 -10.06 3.07 18.55
CA ALA A 537 -10.59 4.23 19.26
C ALA A 537 -10.37 4.04 20.77
N THR A 538 -9.63 4.94 21.40
CA THR A 538 -9.42 4.95 22.85
C THR A 538 -10.20 6.09 23.47
N PHE A 539 -11.18 5.79 24.29
CA PHE A 539 -12.07 6.77 24.91
C PHE A 539 -11.50 7.32 26.21
N ASP A 540 -11.58 8.62 26.37
CA ASP A 540 -11.24 9.36 27.60
C ASP A 540 -12.50 9.36 28.48
N CYS A 541 -12.62 8.41 29.40
CA CYS A 541 -13.77 8.26 30.28
C CYS A 541 -13.38 8.31 31.76
N ALA A 542 -14.01 9.18 32.53
CA ALA A 542 -14.05 9.06 33.98
C ALA A 542 -15.11 8.00 34.35
N MET A 543 -14.67 6.77 34.71
CA MET A 543 -15.60 5.72 35.12
C MET A 543 -16.29 6.08 36.44
N PRO A 544 -17.61 5.84 36.61
CA PRO A 544 -18.49 5.02 35.77
C PRO A 544 -19.47 5.79 34.88
N ALA A 545 -19.33 7.09 34.60
CA ALA A 545 -20.47 7.84 34.12
C ALA A 545 -20.34 8.56 32.77
N ARG A 546 -19.18 9.05 32.34
CA ARG A 546 -19.13 9.96 31.16
C ARG A 546 -17.80 9.98 30.45
N CYS A 547 -17.82 9.70 29.13
CA CYS A 547 -16.68 9.94 28.26
C CYS A 547 -16.71 11.37 27.74
N THR A 548 -15.57 12.04 27.71
CA THR A 548 -15.40 13.40 27.21
C THR A 548 -14.90 13.46 25.76
N GLY A 549 -14.35 12.37 25.27
CA GLY A 549 -13.82 12.26 23.91
C GLY A 549 -13.22 10.90 23.64
N PHE A 550 -12.59 10.76 22.49
CA PHE A 550 -11.73 9.63 22.15
C PHE A 550 -10.60 10.05 21.22
N LYS A 551 -9.58 9.20 21.14
CA LYS A 551 -8.47 9.32 20.20
C LYS A 551 -8.49 8.17 19.22
N VAL A 552 -8.15 8.46 17.96
CA VAL A 552 -8.01 7.49 16.89
C VAL A 552 -6.53 7.11 16.75
N HIS A 553 -6.28 5.81 16.60
CA HIS A 553 -4.99 5.22 16.30
C HIS A 553 -5.12 4.26 15.11
N GLY A 554 -5.00 4.81 13.91
CA GLY A 554 -4.93 4.06 12.66
C GLY A 554 -3.49 3.77 12.26
N GLU A 555 -3.30 3.24 11.04
CA GLU A 555 -1.98 2.86 10.51
C GLU A 555 -1.01 4.04 10.47
N ARG A 556 -1.44 5.18 9.89
CA ARG A 556 -0.60 6.40 9.69
C ARG A 556 -1.21 7.66 10.31
N VAL A 557 -2.21 7.49 11.17
CA VAL A 557 -2.83 8.57 11.93
C VAL A 557 -2.94 8.11 13.37
N ARG A 558 -2.25 8.78 14.28
CA ARG A 558 -2.23 8.50 15.71
C ARG A 558 -2.64 9.74 16.49
N GLU A 559 -3.16 9.56 17.69
CA GLU A 559 -3.53 10.65 18.61
C GLU A 559 -4.51 11.69 18.04
N LEU A 560 -5.26 11.32 16.97
CA LEU A 560 -6.27 12.21 16.39
C LEU A 560 -7.48 12.29 17.33
N ARG A 561 -7.76 13.48 17.83
CA ARG A 561 -8.76 13.69 18.88
C ARG A 561 -10.15 13.97 18.33
N PHE A 562 -11.14 13.38 18.99
CA PHE A 562 -12.57 13.68 18.89
C PHE A 562 -13.10 14.06 20.27
N THR A 563 -13.71 15.23 20.41
CA THR A 563 -14.29 15.74 21.66
C THR A 563 -15.80 15.51 21.65
N LYS A 564 -16.36 15.03 22.75
CA LYS A 564 -17.79 14.87 22.90
C LYS A 564 -18.49 16.23 22.89
N VAL A 565 -19.53 16.37 22.07
CA VAL A 565 -20.25 17.63 21.88
C VAL A 565 -21.74 17.41 22.09
N THR A 566 -22.43 18.47 22.50
CA THR A 566 -23.88 18.52 22.49
C THR A 566 -24.31 19.51 21.41
N ILE A 567 -24.99 19.02 20.38
CA ILE A 567 -25.57 19.91 19.36
C ILE A 567 -26.85 20.47 19.93
N VAL A 568 -26.87 21.74 20.25
CA VAL A 568 -28.10 22.47 20.56
C VAL A 568 -28.69 22.90 19.21
N ALA A 569 -29.82 22.34 18.83
CA ALA A 569 -30.58 22.83 17.69
C ALA A 569 -30.95 24.29 17.96
N SER A 570 -30.27 25.24 17.35
CA SER A 570 -30.70 26.64 17.35
C SER A 570 -32.06 26.66 16.64
N GLY A 571 -33.09 27.14 17.37
CA GLY A 571 -34.45 27.25 16.87
C GLY A 571 -34.51 27.85 15.48
N ALA A 572 -35.32 27.28 14.63
CA ALA A 572 -35.49 27.66 13.23
C ALA A 572 -35.86 29.15 13.12
N THR A 573 -34.92 29.99 12.75
CA THR A 573 -35.22 31.27 12.13
C THR A 573 -35.62 30.98 10.69
N LYS A 574 -36.84 31.41 10.30
CA LYS A 574 -37.38 31.32 8.95
C LYS A 574 -36.35 31.91 7.94
N PRO A 575 -36.21 31.31 6.77
CA PRO A 575 -35.31 31.85 5.74
C PRO A 575 -35.95 33.10 5.12
N LYS A 576 -35.48 34.26 5.52
CA LYS A 576 -35.60 35.48 4.73
C LYS A 576 -34.19 36.00 4.52
N ASP A 577 -33.91 36.30 3.23
CA ASP A 577 -32.72 36.97 2.72
C ASP A 577 -31.46 36.12 2.54
N LEU A 578 -31.42 35.42 1.40
CA LEU A 578 -30.21 35.01 0.74
C LEU A 578 -30.06 35.81 -0.59
N PRO A 579 -29.01 36.63 -0.74
CA PRO A 579 -28.59 37.05 -2.08
C PRO A 579 -27.76 35.90 -2.70
N GLY A 580 -28.09 35.61 -3.97
CA GLY A 580 -27.51 34.48 -4.69
C GLY A 580 -26.00 34.58 -4.91
N LYS A 581 -25.32 33.46 -4.64
CA LYS A 581 -24.19 32.92 -5.39
C LYS A 581 -24.03 31.47 -4.95
N LEU A 582 -24.10 30.56 -5.89
CA LEU A 582 -23.84 29.14 -5.71
C LEU A 582 -22.40 28.94 -5.21
N GLY A 583 -22.25 28.77 -3.90
CA GLY A 583 -21.04 28.32 -3.24
C GLY A 583 -21.20 26.83 -2.91
N LYS A 584 -20.11 26.07 -2.99
CA LYS A 584 -19.94 24.67 -2.55
C LYS A 584 -20.69 24.41 -1.24
N PRO A 585 -21.15 23.16 -0.94
CA PRO A 585 -21.98 22.88 0.23
C PRO A 585 -21.28 23.33 1.51
N GLY A 586 -21.71 24.47 2.03
CA GLY A 586 -21.15 25.11 3.19
C GLY A 586 -21.55 24.36 4.46
N VAL A 587 -20.55 24.02 5.26
CA VAL A 587 -20.74 23.63 6.66
C VAL A 587 -21.48 24.76 7.38
N ARG A 588 -22.73 24.49 7.82
CA ARG A 588 -23.47 25.41 8.69
C ARG A 588 -22.65 25.61 9.95
N ALA A 589 -22.52 26.85 10.40
CA ALA A 589 -21.85 27.18 11.65
C ALA A 589 -22.51 26.39 12.79
N ILE A 590 -21.79 25.43 13.36
CA ILE A 590 -22.21 24.66 14.50
C ILE A 590 -21.66 25.39 15.73
N GLN A 591 -22.53 25.95 16.57
CA GLN A 591 -22.10 26.43 17.87
C GLN A 591 -21.84 25.23 18.77
N LEU A 592 -20.57 24.96 19.02
CA LEU A 592 -20.11 23.92 19.94
C LEU A 592 -20.02 24.49 21.35
N ARG A 593 -20.73 23.89 22.32
CA ARG A 593 -20.44 24.07 23.75
C ARG A 593 -19.72 22.83 24.25
N SER A 594 -18.50 23.01 24.73
CA SER A 594 -17.79 22.01 25.53
C SER A 594 -18.47 21.91 26.90
N ASN A 595 -18.82 20.74 27.33
CA ASN A 595 -19.31 20.46 28.68
C ASN A 595 -18.18 20.09 29.61
#